data_07fa1ddcef4896610d13a5676ab064a4
#
_entry.id   07fa1ddcef4896610d13a5676ab064a4
#
_cell.length_a   1.000
_cell.length_b   1.000
_cell.length_c   1.000
_cell.angle_alpha   90.00
_cell.angle_beta   90.00
_cell.angle_gamma   90.00
#
_symmetry.space_group_name_H-M   'P 1'
#
loop_
_entity.id
_entity.type
_entity.pdbx_description
1 polymer ?
#
loop_
_entity_poly.entity_id
_entity_poly.type
_entity_poly.pdbx_seq_one_letter_code
_entity_poly.pdbx_strand_id
1 'polypeptide(L)'
;MYQPYPSAGQTPEPQQTTAPAPVLTAVRLMYAGAVVSAITFALGLLTTGSTRSALKKSYPRDTAHQISALVTFDVVIGIVVGLLSIGLWLWLARACKRGRNWARMTGTVLFALDTLLILLSVSRLKAGAGVLIDLVIWLIGLGVIVLLWRKESSAYFAAQPRV
;
A
#
# COMPACT_ATOMS: atom_id res chain seq x y z
N MET A 1 55.64 -15.48 33.80
CA MET A 1 54.95 -15.44 32.51
C MET A 1 53.62 -14.72 32.72
N TYR A 2 53.53 -13.42 32.38
CA TYR A 2 52.28 -12.65 32.47
C TYR A 2 51.48 -12.89 31.20
N GLN A 3 50.33 -13.54 31.33
CA GLN A 3 49.35 -13.52 30.25
C GLN A 3 48.60 -12.19 30.28
N PRO A 4 48.64 -11.40 29.18
CA PRO A 4 47.81 -10.20 29.11
C PRO A 4 46.35 -10.60 29.13
N TYR A 5 45.60 -10.00 30.06
CA TYR A 5 44.13 -10.08 30.05
C TYR A 5 43.59 -9.58 28.69
N PRO A 6 42.66 -10.31 28.09
CA PRO A 6 42.00 -9.76 26.89
C PRO A 6 41.29 -8.46 27.28
N SER A 7 41.63 -7.39 26.55
CA SER A 7 41.03 -6.08 26.72
C SER A 7 39.52 -6.18 26.69
N ALA A 8 38.90 -6.06 27.88
CA ALA A 8 37.48 -5.85 28.00
C ALA A 8 37.11 -4.55 27.27
N GLY A 9 36.24 -4.65 26.28
CA GLY A 9 35.48 -3.49 25.80
C GLY A 9 35.76 -3.01 24.40
N GLN A 10 35.64 -3.87 23.42
CA GLN A 10 34.97 -3.40 22.21
C GLN A 10 33.54 -3.89 22.30
N THR A 11 32.67 -3.06 22.92
CA THR A 11 31.25 -3.15 22.69
C THR A 11 31.10 -3.11 21.18
N PRO A 12 30.52 -4.12 20.50
CA PRO A 12 30.30 -4.05 19.08
C PRO A 12 29.46 -2.79 18.85
N GLU A 13 30.04 -1.79 18.18
CA GLU A 13 29.26 -0.66 17.68
C GLU A 13 28.04 -1.22 17.00
N PRO A 14 26.82 -0.73 17.31
CA PRO A 14 25.63 -1.22 16.65
C PRO A 14 25.85 -0.99 15.15
N GLN A 15 26.21 -2.04 14.43
CA GLN A 15 26.30 -2.00 13.00
C GLN A 15 24.91 -1.55 12.52
N GLN A 16 24.82 -0.29 12.10
CA GLN A 16 23.64 0.19 11.37
C GLN A 16 23.54 -0.70 10.14
N THR A 17 22.81 -1.78 10.27
CA THR A 17 22.58 -2.73 9.18
C THR A 17 21.81 -1.98 8.11
N THR A 18 22.53 -1.54 7.11
CA THR A 18 21.96 -0.89 5.91
C THR A 18 20.88 -1.83 5.39
N ALA A 19 19.68 -1.29 5.12
CA ALA A 19 18.58 -2.11 4.64
C ALA A 19 18.99 -2.87 3.36
N PRO A 20 18.80 -4.20 3.31
CA PRO A 20 19.20 -5.01 2.16
C PRO A 20 18.46 -4.60 0.90
N ALA A 21 19.04 -4.88 -0.28
CA ALA A 21 18.51 -4.50 -1.58
C ALA A 21 17.03 -4.88 -1.79
N PRO A 22 16.53 -6.06 -1.38
CA PRO A 22 15.11 -6.39 -1.51
C PRO A 22 14.19 -5.46 -0.73
N VAL A 23 14.59 -5.03 0.48
CA VAL A 23 13.80 -4.08 1.30
C VAL A 23 13.77 -2.71 0.62
N LEU A 24 14.90 -2.23 0.11
CA LEU A 24 14.95 -0.95 -0.61
C LEU A 24 14.10 -0.99 -1.89
N THR A 25 14.12 -2.10 -2.61
CA THR A 25 13.27 -2.28 -3.80
C THR A 25 11.79 -2.32 -3.42
N ALA A 26 11.42 -3.02 -2.35
CA ALA A 26 10.05 -3.01 -1.84
C ALA A 26 9.59 -1.60 -1.47
N VAL A 27 10.43 -0.82 -0.79
CA VAL A 27 10.14 0.58 -0.46
C VAL A 27 9.95 1.45 -1.71
N ARG A 28 10.78 1.26 -2.75
CA ARG A 28 10.60 1.96 -4.04
C ARG A 28 9.27 1.59 -4.70
N LEU A 29 8.89 0.32 -4.70
CA LEU A 29 7.59 -0.12 -5.20
C LEU A 29 6.43 0.46 -4.40
N MET A 30 6.56 0.60 -3.07
CA MET A 30 5.55 1.27 -2.24
C MET A 30 5.39 2.75 -2.63
N TYR A 31 6.49 3.45 -2.91
CA TYR A 31 6.41 4.83 -3.43
C TYR A 31 5.77 4.89 -4.81
N ALA A 32 6.07 3.94 -5.70
CA ALA A 32 5.40 3.84 -6.99
C ALA A 32 3.89 3.60 -6.82
N GLY A 33 3.48 2.72 -5.89
CA GLY A 33 2.09 2.51 -5.51
C GLY A 33 1.40 3.78 -5.02
N ALA A 34 2.09 4.58 -4.17
CA ALA A 34 1.57 5.87 -3.72
C ALA A 34 1.37 6.86 -4.88
N VAL A 35 2.29 6.91 -5.85
CA VAL A 35 2.19 7.77 -7.04
C VAL A 35 1.00 7.33 -7.91
N VAL A 36 0.88 6.03 -8.20
CA VAL A 36 -0.25 5.50 -8.98
C VAL A 36 -1.58 5.81 -8.28
N SER A 37 -1.68 5.60 -6.97
CA SER A 37 -2.86 5.93 -6.18
C SER A 37 -3.18 7.43 -6.24
N ALA A 38 -2.17 8.31 -6.19
CA ALA A 38 -2.38 9.76 -6.29
C ALA A 38 -2.88 10.17 -7.69
N ILE A 39 -2.34 9.57 -8.75
CA ILE A 39 -2.79 9.81 -10.12
C ILE A 39 -4.24 9.34 -10.27
N THR A 40 -4.56 8.13 -9.81
CA THR A 40 -5.92 7.58 -9.87
C THR A 40 -6.91 8.44 -9.10
N PHE A 41 -6.52 8.90 -7.91
CA PHE A 41 -7.31 9.82 -7.09
C PHE A 41 -7.59 11.13 -7.83
N ALA A 42 -6.57 11.76 -8.42
CA ALA A 42 -6.73 13.00 -9.19
C ALA A 42 -7.64 12.80 -10.41
N LEU A 43 -7.47 11.72 -11.17
CA LEU A 43 -8.33 11.37 -12.30
C LEU A 43 -9.78 11.13 -11.85
N GLY A 44 -10.00 10.47 -10.71
CA GLY A 44 -11.32 10.25 -10.12
C GLY A 44 -12.05 11.57 -9.85
N LEU A 45 -11.36 12.56 -9.28
CA LEU A 45 -11.92 13.89 -9.04
C LEU A 45 -12.29 14.61 -10.34
N LEU A 46 -11.45 14.49 -11.37
CA LEU A 46 -11.70 15.13 -12.68
C LEU A 46 -12.87 14.48 -13.44
N THR A 47 -13.16 13.19 -13.17
CA THR A 47 -14.19 12.42 -13.88
C THR A 47 -15.54 12.38 -13.14
N THR A 48 -15.73 13.14 -12.07
CA THR A 48 -16.98 13.18 -11.28
C THR A 48 -18.20 13.51 -12.14
N GLY A 49 -18.06 14.37 -13.14
CA GLY A 49 -19.14 14.72 -14.08
C GLY A 49 -19.61 13.52 -14.91
N SER A 50 -18.70 12.65 -15.36
CA SER A 50 -19.05 11.43 -16.09
C SER A 50 -19.70 10.38 -15.19
N THR A 51 -19.32 10.30 -13.92
CA THR A 51 -19.96 9.45 -12.90
C THR A 51 -21.44 9.83 -12.74
N ARG A 52 -21.74 11.12 -12.66
CA ARG A 52 -23.13 11.60 -12.59
C ARG A 52 -23.96 11.16 -13.81
N SER A 53 -23.39 11.29 -15.00
CA SER A 53 -24.05 10.87 -16.25
C SER A 53 -24.26 9.36 -16.30
N ALA A 54 -23.30 8.58 -15.84
CA ALA A 54 -23.40 7.13 -15.77
C ALA A 54 -24.46 6.67 -14.76
N LEU A 55 -24.54 7.29 -13.58
CA LEU A 55 -25.56 7.01 -12.57
C LEU A 55 -26.96 7.33 -13.09
N LYS A 56 -27.15 8.48 -13.73
CA LYS A 56 -28.44 8.84 -14.35
C LYS A 56 -28.90 7.82 -15.40
N LYS A 57 -27.95 7.25 -16.15
CA LYS A 57 -28.25 6.20 -17.13
C LYS A 57 -28.58 4.86 -16.48
N SER A 58 -27.94 4.54 -15.38
CA SER A 58 -28.16 3.27 -14.65
C SER A 58 -29.43 3.29 -13.79
N TYR A 59 -29.83 4.47 -13.31
CA TYR A 59 -31.00 4.68 -12.45
C TYR A 59 -31.95 5.73 -13.05
N PRO A 60 -32.63 5.42 -14.18
CA PRO A 60 -33.44 6.38 -14.92
C PRO A 60 -34.72 6.81 -14.18
N ARG A 61 -35.11 6.06 -13.13
CA ARG A 61 -36.31 6.36 -12.31
C ARG A 61 -36.00 7.21 -11.09
N ASP A 62 -34.73 7.42 -10.77
CA ASP A 62 -34.32 8.20 -9.59
C ASP A 62 -34.45 9.71 -9.87
N THR A 63 -34.85 10.43 -8.84
CA THR A 63 -34.95 11.89 -8.92
C THR A 63 -33.56 12.52 -8.98
N ALA A 64 -33.50 13.77 -9.52
CA ALA A 64 -32.24 14.52 -9.57
C ALA A 64 -31.59 14.67 -8.18
N HIS A 65 -32.41 14.75 -7.14
CA HIS A 65 -31.94 14.83 -5.75
C HIS A 65 -31.25 13.52 -5.27
N GLN A 66 -31.87 12.37 -5.56
CA GLN A 66 -31.30 11.04 -5.22
C GLN A 66 -29.98 10.81 -5.95
N ILE A 67 -29.91 11.13 -7.25
CA ILE A 67 -28.68 11.02 -8.02
C ILE A 67 -27.58 11.94 -7.46
N SER A 68 -27.92 13.17 -7.06
CA SER A 68 -26.93 14.09 -6.49
C SER A 68 -26.41 13.60 -5.13
N ALA A 69 -27.28 13.00 -4.31
CA ALA A 69 -26.87 12.41 -3.04
C ALA A 69 -25.91 11.22 -3.24
N LEU A 70 -26.20 10.33 -4.22
CA LEU A 70 -25.31 9.21 -4.57
C LEU A 70 -23.96 9.69 -5.08
N VAL A 71 -23.93 10.70 -5.96
CA VAL A 71 -22.66 11.29 -6.44
C VAL A 71 -21.85 11.90 -5.30
N THR A 72 -22.53 12.66 -4.42
CA THR A 72 -21.85 13.27 -3.27
C THR A 72 -21.26 12.22 -2.35
N PHE A 73 -22.01 11.16 -2.06
CA PHE A 73 -21.51 10.04 -1.25
C PHE A 73 -20.30 9.36 -1.90
N ASP A 74 -20.38 9.06 -3.19
CA ASP A 74 -19.28 8.44 -3.96
C ASP A 74 -18.02 9.32 -3.93
N VAL A 75 -18.15 10.62 -4.15
CA VAL A 75 -17.05 11.59 -4.10
C VAL A 75 -16.43 11.66 -2.70
N VAL A 76 -17.24 11.77 -1.66
CA VAL A 76 -16.74 11.84 -0.27
C VAL A 76 -15.99 10.56 0.10
N ILE A 77 -16.57 9.39 -0.18
CA ILE A 77 -15.92 8.11 0.06
C ILE A 77 -14.64 8.00 -0.79
N GLY A 78 -14.68 8.39 -2.06
CA GLY A 78 -13.51 8.39 -2.94
C GLY A 78 -12.38 9.27 -2.42
N ILE A 79 -12.68 10.45 -1.87
CA ILE A 79 -11.69 11.33 -1.24
C ILE A 79 -11.06 10.66 -0.02
N VAL A 80 -11.89 10.13 0.89
CA VAL A 80 -11.41 9.48 2.12
C VAL A 80 -10.54 8.28 1.79
N VAL A 81 -11.03 7.37 0.94
CA VAL A 81 -10.31 6.16 0.55
C VAL A 81 -9.04 6.49 -0.22
N GLY A 82 -9.08 7.45 -1.14
CA GLY A 82 -7.91 7.88 -1.92
C GLY A 82 -6.80 8.45 -1.04
N LEU A 83 -7.13 9.34 -0.10
CA LEU A 83 -6.15 9.89 0.84
C LEU A 83 -5.60 8.84 1.79
N LEU A 84 -6.46 7.94 2.30
CA LEU A 84 -6.03 6.82 3.14
C LEU A 84 -5.09 5.89 2.38
N SER A 85 -5.39 5.56 1.13
CA SER A 85 -4.54 4.70 0.30
C SER A 85 -3.15 5.29 0.11
N ILE A 86 -3.06 6.57 -0.28
CA ILE A 86 -1.77 7.27 -0.42
C ILE A 86 -1.03 7.29 0.91
N GLY A 87 -1.71 7.65 2.00
CA GLY A 87 -1.16 7.70 3.35
C GLY A 87 -0.61 6.35 3.81
N LEU A 88 -1.34 5.26 3.57
CA LEU A 88 -0.93 3.89 3.91
C LEU A 88 0.32 3.47 3.15
N TRP A 89 0.39 3.71 1.84
CA TRP A 89 1.58 3.41 1.05
C TRP A 89 2.82 4.12 1.60
N LEU A 90 2.72 5.43 1.87
CA LEU A 90 3.83 6.24 2.38
C LEU A 90 4.22 5.84 3.82
N TRP A 91 3.24 5.55 4.66
CA TRP A 91 3.46 5.15 6.05
C TRP A 91 4.14 3.79 6.14
N LEU A 92 3.64 2.78 5.39
CA LEU A 92 4.25 1.46 5.32
C LEU A 92 5.66 1.53 4.72
N ALA A 93 5.88 2.33 3.68
CA ALA A 93 7.21 2.52 3.09
C ALA A 93 8.23 3.03 4.12
N ARG A 94 7.84 4.04 4.93
CA ARG A 94 8.70 4.56 6.00
C ARG A 94 8.94 3.55 7.11
N ALA A 95 7.90 2.81 7.50
CA ALA A 95 7.99 1.81 8.55
C ALA A 95 8.85 0.61 8.14
N CYS A 96 8.71 0.11 6.91
CA CYS A 96 9.56 -0.95 6.36
C CYS A 96 11.02 -0.50 6.22
N LYS A 97 11.26 0.73 5.78
CA LYS A 97 12.62 1.31 5.71
C LYS A 97 13.30 1.37 7.09
N ARG A 98 12.52 1.59 8.15
CA ARG A 98 13.00 1.59 9.54
C ARG A 98 13.14 0.17 10.14
N GLY A 99 12.92 -0.88 9.37
CA GLY A 99 13.03 -2.27 9.82
C GLY A 99 11.94 -2.70 10.80
N ARG A 100 10.81 -2.02 10.87
CA ARG A 100 9.72 -2.37 11.79
C ARG A 100 8.98 -3.62 11.30
N ASN A 101 9.12 -4.71 12.03
CA ASN A 101 8.51 -6.01 11.66
C ASN A 101 6.98 -5.96 11.58
N TRP A 102 6.31 -5.14 12.42
CA TRP A 102 4.86 -4.97 12.37
C TRP A 102 4.38 -4.43 11.01
N ALA A 103 5.18 -3.57 10.34
CA ALA A 103 4.81 -2.99 9.05
C ALA A 103 4.69 -4.07 7.95
N ARG A 104 5.56 -5.10 8.00
CA ARG A 104 5.48 -6.26 7.11
C ARG A 104 4.19 -7.04 7.34
N MET A 105 3.84 -7.31 8.61
CA MET A 105 2.62 -8.02 8.97
C MET A 105 1.37 -7.24 8.55
N THR A 106 1.32 -5.95 8.89
CA THR A 106 0.21 -5.07 8.51
C THR A 106 0.05 -4.99 6.99
N GLY A 107 1.15 -4.81 6.25
CA GLY A 107 1.12 -4.79 4.78
C GLY A 107 0.57 -6.10 4.19
N THR A 108 0.96 -7.25 4.75
CA THR A 108 0.45 -8.56 4.33
C THR A 108 -1.05 -8.70 4.59
N VAL A 109 -1.53 -8.29 5.77
CA VAL A 109 -2.96 -8.33 6.12
C VAL A 109 -3.77 -7.42 5.20
N LEU A 110 -3.31 -6.19 4.96
CA LEU A 110 -3.99 -5.25 4.06
C LEU A 110 -4.04 -5.79 2.62
N PHE A 111 -2.95 -6.38 2.13
CA PHE A 111 -2.92 -7.00 0.80
C PHE A 111 -3.87 -8.21 0.70
N ALA A 112 -3.94 -9.02 1.75
CA ALA A 112 -4.88 -10.16 1.79
C ALA A 112 -6.34 -9.69 1.78
N LEU A 113 -6.66 -8.62 2.54
CA LEU A 113 -7.99 -8.01 2.53
C LEU A 113 -8.34 -7.42 1.16
N ASP A 114 -7.41 -6.69 0.54
CA ASP A 114 -7.57 -6.14 -0.80
C ASP A 114 -7.83 -7.24 -1.83
N THR A 115 -7.03 -8.30 -1.81
CA THR A 115 -7.22 -9.48 -2.67
C THR A 115 -8.59 -10.12 -2.46
N LEU A 116 -9.04 -10.26 -1.21
CA LEU A 116 -10.36 -10.80 -0.88
C LEU A 116 -11.47 -9.90 -1.44
N LEU A 117 -11.36 -8.59 -1.28
CA LEU A 117 -12.33 -7.63 -1.83
C LEU A 117 -12.39 -7.69 -3.35
N ILE A 118 -11.25 -7.79 -4.03
CA ILE A 118 -11.19 -7.98 -5.48
C ILE A 118 -11.92 -9.26 -5.88
N LEU A 119 -11.64 -10.39 -5.21
CA LEU A 119 -12.29 -11.69 -5.50
C LEU A 119 -13.80 -11.63 -5.30
N LEU A 120 -14.27 -10.99 -4.23
CA LEU A 120 -15.70 -10.82 -3.98
C LEU A 120 -16.37 -9.88 -4.99
N SER A 121 -15.60 -8.97 -5.59
CA SER A 121 -16.09 -7.99 -6.56
C SER A 121 -16.01 -8.49 -8.01
N VAL A 122 -15.33 -9.60 -8.29
CA VAL A 122 -15.10 -10.14 -9.65
C VAL A 122 -16.40 -10.26 -10.46
N SER A 123 -17.49 -10.72 -9.82
CA SER A 123 -18.80 -10.85 -10.49
C SER A 123 -19.43 -9.50 -10.90
N ARG A 124 -18.95 -8.38 -10.35
CA ARG A 124 -19.44 -7.02 -10.60
C ARG A 124 -18.50 -6.18 -11.47
N LEU A 125 -17.30 -6.71 -11.74
CA LEU A 125 -16.31 -6.04 -12.56
C LEU A 125 -16.80 -5.95 -14.01
N LYS A 126 -17.19 -4.74 -14.42
CA LYS A 126 -17.36 -4.44 -15.85
C LYS A 126 -15.96 -4.18 -16.41
N ALA A 127 -15.60 -4.89 -17.47
CA ALA A 127 -14.33 -4.66 -18.16
C ALA A 127 -14.20 -3.17 -18.53
N GLY A 128 -13.13 -2.51 -18.04
CA GLY A 128 -12.87 -1.09 -18.27
C GLY A 128 -11.49 -0.69 -17.77
N ALA A 129 -11.09 0.54 -18.05
CA ALA A 129 -9.79 1.08 -17.67
C ALA A 129 -9.52 1.00 -16.15
N GLY A 130 -10.56 1.09 -15.32
CA GLY A 130 -10.44 0.94 -13.85
C GLY A 130 -9.85 -0.39 -13.44
N VAL A 131 -10.32 -1.50 -14.04
CA VAL A 131 -9.82 -2.86 -13.74
C VAL A 131 -8.32 -3.00 -14.03
N LEU A 132 -7.84 -2.36 -15.10
CA LEU A 132 -6.41 -2.39 -15.43
C LEU A 132 -5.58 -1.64 -14.38
N ILE A 133 -6.08 -0.51 -13.87
CA ILE A 133 -5.41 0.27 -12.82
C ILE A 133 -5.39 -0.52 -11.52
N ASP A 134 -6.51 -1.13 -11.13
CA ASP A 134 -6.61 -1.97 -9.93
C ASP A 134 -5.65 -3.16 -10.02
N LEU A 135 -5.55 -3.78 -11.19
CA LEU A 135 -4.59 -4.88 -11.44
C LEU A 135 -3.15 -4.41 -11.29
N VAL A 136 -2.80 -3.23 -11.79
CA VAL A 136 -1.45 -2.66 -11.65
C VAL A 136 -1.12 -2.42 -10.18
N ILE A 137 -2.04 -1.82 -9.42
CA ILE A 137 -1.85 -1.58 -7.98
C ILE A 137 -1.70 -2.90 -7.23
N TRP A 138 -2.52 -3.90 -7.56
CA TRP A 138 -2.46 -5.24 -6.97
C TRP A 138 -1.12 -5.93 -7.27
N LEU A 139 -0.62 -5.85 -8.51
CA LEU A 139 0.68 -6.41 -8.89
C LEU A 139 1.85 -5.72 -8.16
N ILE A 140 1.77 -4.41 -7.96
CA ILE A 140 2.74 -3.67 -7.14
C ILE A 140 2.70 -4.21 -5.70
N GLY A 141 1.52 -4.36 -5.12
CA GLY A 141 1.32 -4.93 -3.78
C GLY A 141 1.89 -6.34 -3.65
N LEU A 142 1.61 -7.20 -4.63
CA LEU A 142 2.16 -8.56 -4.69
C LEU A 142 3.70 -8.54 -4.72
N GLY A 143 4.28 -7.71 -5.57
CA GLY A 143 5.74 -7.54 -5.65
C GLY A 143 6.36 -7.09 -4.32
N VAL A 144 5.72 -6.14 -3.64
CA VAL A 144 6.12 -5.69 -2.31
C VAL A 144 6.11 -6.85 -1.30
N ILE A 145 5.02 -7.62 -1.23
CA ILE A 145 4.91 -8.75 -0.30
C ILE A 145 5.99 -9.80 -0.57
N VAL A 146 6.17 -10.20 -1.84
CA VAL A 146 7.21 -11.18 -2.21
C VAL A 146 8.60 -10.70 -1.79
N LEU A 147 8.94 -9.42 -1.99
CA LEU A 147 10.24 -8.86 -1.62
C LEU A 147 10.42 -8.79 -0.10
N LEU A 148 9.37 -8.44 0.66
CA LEU A 148 9.43 -8.35 2.11
C LEU A 148 9.56 -9.72 2.81
N TRP A 149 9.10 -10.81 2.16
CA TRP A 149 9.18 -12.17 2.69
C TRP A 149 10.41 -12.94 2.23
N ARG A 150 11.32 -12.34 1.45
CA ARG A 150 12.61 -12.94 1.12
C ARG A 150 13.45 -13.19 2.38
N LYS A 151 14.30 -14.22 2.34
CA LYS A 151 15.18 -14.60 3.45
C LYS A 151 16.04 -13.43 3.96
N GLU A 152 16.62 -12.66 3.04
CA GLU A 152 17.44 -11.47 3.33
C GLU A 152 16.64 -10.38 4.06
N SER A 153 15.41 -10.11 3.60
CA SER A 153 14.51 -9.17 4.26
C SER A 153 14.10 -9.67 5.65
N SER A 154 13.80 -10.96 5.78
CA SER A 154 13.41 -11.56 7.05
C SER A 154 14.54 -11.49 8.09
N ALA A 155 15.79 -11.71 7.69
CA ALA A 155 16.96 -11.56 8.55
C ALA A 155 17.12 -10.10 9.03
N TYR A 156 16.93 -9.13 8.13
CA TYR A 156 16.98 -7.70 8.47
C TYR A 156 15.94 -7.32 9.53
N PHE A 157 14.69 -7.74 9.35
CA PHE A 157 13.61 -7.44 10.31
C PHE A 157 13.78 -8.17 11.64
N ALA A 158 14.43 -9.36 11.65
CA ALA A 158 14.71 -10.10 12.87
C ALA A 158 15.85 -9.48 13.70
N ALA A 159 16.81 -8.83 13.04
CA ALA A 159 17.96 -8.18 13.68
C ALA A 159 17.62 -6.83 14.32
N GLN A 160 16.47 -6.24 14.03
CA GLN A 160 16.04 -4.95 14.61
C GLN A 160 15.42 -5.17 16.00
N PRO A 161 15.71 -4.27 16.98
CA PRO A 161 15.09 -4.35 18.30
C PRO A 161 13.56 -4.29 18.19
N ARG A 162 12.91 -5.19 18.92
CA ARG A 162 11.44 -5.19 19.03
C ARG A 162 11.03 -3.99 19.89
N VAL A 163 10.57 -2.91 19.25
CA VAL A 163 9.92 -1.77 19.91
C VAL A 163 8.41 -1.93 19.78
#